data_525f34854f094d3bf0eaf0641dd748f9
#
_entry.id   525f34854f094d3bf0eaf0641dd748f9
#
_cell.length_a   1.000
_cell.length_b   1.000
_cell.length_c   1.000
_cell.angle_alpha   90.00
_cell.angle_beta   90.00
_cell.angle_gamma   90.00
#
_symmetry.space_group_name_H-M   'P 1'
#
loop_
_entity.id
_entity.type
_entity.pdbx_description
1 polymer ?
#
loop_
_entity_poly.entity_id
_entity_poly.type
_entity_poly.pdbx_seq_one_letter_code
_entity_poly.pdbx_strand_id
1 'polypeptide(L)'
;MTRLPLIAALAGLTALAACQQKDDILPGERLDPRTVLSPESGLTQGRVAPTTAALSLPPVRGNADWPQRAGGPAHVSGNMALGAGTSRIWSANIGAASDRRHRVTADPIVAAGLVFALDSQSTVTATTPGGGRVWSVDLRPAGENDRSVSGGGLAFEDNRVFATTGYGELVALDARTGGVAWRQRVGAPIGGAPTVANGVVYVMGRDAQGWAVRANDGKVLWQVSGNDGMAGVMGVSSPAVAGSTVVFPYSTGELMGVERDGGGQLWSANVAGTRLGRYAARPLLVLG
;
A
#
# COMPACT_ATOMS: atom_id res chain seq x y z
N MET A 1 33.04 -51.86 42.85
CA MET A 1 32.62 -51.51 41.48
C MET A 1 31.17 -51.00 41.45
N THR A 2 30.81 -49.91 42.17
CA THR A 2 29.39 -49.49 42.29
C THR A 2 29.20 -47.99 42.39
N ARG A 3 30.12 -47.19 41.83
CA ARG A 3 29.99 -45.73 41.90
C ARG A 3 29.54 -45.06 40.59
N LEU A 4 29.49 -45.78 39.48
CA LEU A 4 29.11 -45.28 38.16
C LEU A 4 27.61 -44.94 38.03
N PRO A 5 26.65 -45.72 38.57
CA PRO A 5 25.22 -45.38 38.42
C PRO A 5 24.78 -44.18 39.25
N LEU A 6 25.48 -43.87 40.34
CA LEU A 6 25.15 -42.72 41.18
C LEU A 6 25.53 -41.39 40.51
N ILE A 7 26.64 -41.35 39.78
CA ILE A 7 27.13 -40.17 39.06
C ILE A 7 26.20 -39.87 37.86
N ALA A 8 25.76 -40.92 37.15
CA ALA A 8 24.82 -40.78 36.05
C ALA A 8 23.42 -40.26 36.50
N ALA A 9 22.95 -40.71 37.66
CA ALA A 9 21.71 -40.22 38.25
C ALA A 9 21.79 -38.73 38.69
N LEU A 10 22.94 -38.34 39.27
CA LEU A 10 23.16 -36.95 39.69
C LEU A 10 23.28 -36.01 38.47
N ALA A 11 23.92 -36.42 37.39
CA ALA A 11 24.02 -35.65 36.14
C ALA A 11 22.65 -35.50 35.42
N GLY A 12 21.78 -36.50 35.52
CA GLY A 12 20.41 -36.44 35.00
C GLY A 12 19.51 -35.46 35.75
N LEU A 13 19.66 -35.34 37.07
CA LEU A 13 18.89 -34.39 37.88
C LEU A 13 19.31 -32.93 37.64
N THR A 14 20.56 -32.65 37.35
CA THR A 14 21.03 -31.30 37.05
C THR A 14 20.58 -30.82 35.66
N ALA A 15 20.42 -31.73 34.69
CA ALA A 15 19.90 -31.38 33.36
C ALA A 15 18.42 -31.02 33.36
N LEU A 16 17.62 -31.56 34.27
CA LEU A 16 16.20 -31.20 34.41
C LEU A 16 15.97 -29.84 35.09
N ALA A 17 16.92 -29.35 35.86
CA ALA A 17 16.83 -28.04 36.51
C ALA A 17 17.16 -26.85 35.57
N ALA A 18 17.79 -27.11 34.43
CA ALA A 18 18.19 -26.07 33.48
C ALA A 18 17.05 -25.58 32.57
N CYS A 19 15.88 -26.25 32.57
CA CYS A 19 14.74 -25.85 31.73
C CYS A 19 13.71 -24.94 32.41
N GLN A 20 13.94 -24.49 33.64
CA GLN A 20 13.12 -23.48 34.25
C GLN A 20 13.63 -22.08 33.87
N GLN A 21 13.36 -21.70 32.64
CA GLN A 21 13.47 -20.28 32.24
C GLN A 21 12.41 -19.51 33.03
N LYS A 22 12.84 -18.84 34.06
CA LYS A 22 11.97 -17.96 34.84
C LYS A 22 11.67 -16.76 33.94
N ASP A 23 10.42 -16.59 33.55
CA ASP A 23 10.00 -15.41 32.80
C ASP A 23 10.38 -14.17 33.61
N ASP A 24 11.11 -13.25 32.99
CA ASP A 24 11.42 -11.96 33.59
C ASP A 24 10.12 -11.19 33.79
N ILE A 25 9.67 -11.19 35.03
CA ILE A 25 8.49 -10.43 35.44
C ILE A 25 8.91 -8.97 35.50
N LEU A 26 8.55 -8.20 34.46
CA LEU A 26 8.78 -6.76 34.43
C LEU A 26 8.15 -6.12 35.68
N PRO A 27 8.91 -5.26 36.41
CA PRO A 27 8.35 -4.52 37.54
C PRO A 27 7.25 -3.56 37.04
N GLY A 28 6.10 -3.58 37.70
CA GLY A 28 4.97 -2.73 37.39
C GLY A 28 3.68 -3.26 37.99
N GLU A 29 2.73 -2.38 38.20
CA GLU A 29 1.41 -2.74 38.69
C GLU A 29 0.64 -3.47 37.60
N ARG A 30 0.14 -4.66 37.89
CA ARG A 30 -0.67 -5.46 36.99
C ARG A 30 -2.14 -5.14 37.21
N LEU A 31 -2.70 -4.39 36.30
CA LEU A 31 -4.12 -4.07 36.33
C LEU A 31 -4.93 -5.20 35.67
N ASP A 32 -6.02 -5.61 36.33
CA ASP A 32 -6.98 -6.53 35.70
C ASP A 32 -7.60 -5.83 34.46
N PRO A 33 -7.54 -6.43 33.27
CA PRO A 33 -8.14 -5.84 32.09
C PRO A 33 -9.63 -5.48 32.25
N ARG A 34 -10.34 -6.18 33.11
CA ARG A 34 -11.77 -5.91 33.41
C ARG A 34 -11.94 -4.63 34.23
N THR A 35 -11.05 -4.35 35.17
CA THR A 35 -11.06 -3.09 35.92
C THR A 35 -10.66 -1.89 35.08
N VAL A 36 -9.77 -2.08 34.11
CA VAL A 36 -9.37 -1.03 33.16
C VAL A 36 -10.50 -0.67 32.19
N LEU A 37 -11.33 -1.66 31.82
CA LEU A 37 -12.44 -1.48 30.89
C LEU A 37 -13.75 -1.09 31.57
N SER A 38 -13.82 -1.12 32.92
CA SER A 38 -15.03 -0.72 33.64
C SER A 38 -15.16 0.81 33.69
N PRO A 39 -16.38 1.35 33.51
CA PRO A 39 -16.60 2.81 33.58
C PRO A 39 -16.17 3.46 34.89
N GLU A 40 -16.05 2.67 35.95
CA GLU A 40 -15.70 3.10 37.31
C GLU A 40 -14.18 3.09 37.57
N SER A 41 -13.37 2.57 36.64
CA SER A 41 -11.92 2.60 36.78
C SER A 41 -11.44 4.04 36.65
N GLY A 42 -10.75 4.55 37.69
CA GLY A 42 -10.21 5.91 37.71
C GLY A 42 -9.21 6.23 36.60
N LEU A 43 -8.89 5.25 35.74
CA LEU A 43 -8.09 5.40 34.50
C LEU A 43 -8.85 6.13 33.39
N THR A 44 -10.16 6.33 33.55
CA THR A 44 -10.94 7.23 32.68
C THR A 44 -10.71 8.71 32.97
N GLN A 45 -10.01 9.04 34.04
CA GLN A 45 -9.71 10.45 34.39
C GLN A 45 -8.73 11.15 33.44
N GLY A 46 -8.08 10.41 32.54
CA GLY A 46 -7.29 10.98 31.44
C GLY A 46 -8.02 11.05 30.09
N ARG A 47 -9.28 10.63 30.06
CA ARG A 47 -10.09 10.79 28.84
C ARG A 47 -10.41 12.28 28.71
N VAL A 48 -9.66 12.96 27.87
CA VAL A 48 -10.02 14.31 27.44
C VAL A 48 -11.49 14.25 27.05
N ALA A 49 -12.33 15.01 27.77
CA ALA A 49 -13.74 15.12 27.42
C ALA A 49 -13.82 15.43 25.93
N PRO A 50 -14.69 14.76 25.18
CA PRO A 50 -14.81 15.06 23.75
C PRO A 50 -15.12 16.55 23.63
N THR A 51 -14.13 17.32 23.25
CA THR A 51 -14.33 18.71 22.89
C THR A 51 -15.20 18.67 21.67
N THR A 52 -16.42 19.14 21.76
CA THR A 52 -17.29 19.39 20.61
C THR A 52 -16.74 20.60 19.85
N ALA A 53 -15.56 20.43 19.24
CA ALA A 53 -15.11 21.35 18.23
C ALA A 53 -16.08 21.23 17.06
N ALA A 54 -16.67 22.32 16.63
CA ALA A 54 -17.53 22.32 15.46
C ALA A 54 -16.70 21.80 14.28
N LEU A 55 -17.08 20.64 13.75
CA LEU A 55 -16.45 20.08 12.57
C LEU A 55 -16.83 20.91 11.37
N SER A 56 -15.88 21.70 10.87
CA SER A 56 -16.03 22.43 9.62
C SER A 56 -15.56 21.54 8.47
N LEU A 57 -16.51 20.93 7.76
CA LEU A 57 -16.20 20.18 6.54
C LEU A 57 -16.16 21.14 5.34
N PRO A 58 -15.27 20.92 4.38
CA PRO A 58 -15.33 21.62 3.12
C PRO A 58 -16.66 21.34 2.40
N PRO A 59 -17.08 22.18 1.45
CA PRO A 59 -18.30 21.95 0.69
C PRO A 59 -18.32 20.59 0.03
N VAL A 60 -19.50 19.95 0.02
CA VAL A 60 -19.71 18.66 -0.65
C VAL A 60 -19.50 18.82 -2.17
N ARG A 61 -18.70 17.92 -2.77
CA ARG A 61 -18.42 17.92 -4.21
C ARG A 61 -18.91 16.63 -4.86
N GLY A 62 -19.59 16.76 -6.01
CA GLY A 62 -19.86 15.64 -6.89
C GLY A 62 -18.57 15.16 -7.53
N ASN A 63 -18.46 13.85 -7.73
CA ASN A 63 -17.28 13.22 -8.31
C ASN A 63 -17.70 12.32 -9.48
N ALA A 64 -17.34 12.70 -10.70
CA ALA A 64 -17.59 11.91 -11.90
C ALA A 64 -16.43 10.96 -12.22
N ASP A 65 -15.21 11.35 -11.87
CA ASP A 65 -13.99 10.63 -12.12
C ASP A 65 -13.23 10.30 -10.82
N TRP A 66 -12.52 9.18 -10.83
CA TRP A 66 -11.62 8.73 -9.77
C TRP A 66 -10.34 8.19 -10.43
N PRO A 67 -9.50 9.09 -11.02
CA PRO A 67 -8.47 8.69 -11.97
C PRO A 67 -7.28 7.97 -11.35
N GLN A 68 -7.13 8.02 -10.04
CA GLN A 68 -6.04 7.32 -9.34
C GLN A 68 -6.39 7.19 -7.85
N ARG A 69 -5.50 6.55 -7.10
CA ARG A 69 -5.69 6.28 -5.68
C ARG A 69 -6.09 7.56 -4.93
N ALA A 70 -7.07 7.45 -4.05
CA ALA A 70 -7.64 8.56 -3.29
C ALA A 70 -8.15 9.74 -4.15
N GLY A 71 -8.43 9.51 -5.44
CA GLY A 71 -9.09 10.46 -6.34
C GLY A 71 -8.18 11.50 -6.98
N GLY A 72 -6.90 11.56 -6.60
CA GLY A 72 -5.98 12.54 -7.17
C GLY A 72 -4.52 12.35 -6.75
N PRO A 73 -3.57 13.08 -7.36
CA PRO A 73 -2.15 12.86 -7.14
C PRO A 73 -1.68 13.20 -5.72
N ALA A 74 -2.35 14.10 -5.01
CA ALA A 74 -2.04 14.43 -3.62
C ALA A 74 -2.65 13.46 -2.60
N HIS A 75 -3.43 12.48 -3.05
CA HIS A 75 -4.17 11.52 -2.23
C HIS A 75 -5.16 12.17 -1.24
N VAL A 76 -5.72 13.30 -1.61
CA VAL A 76 -6.72 14.04 -0.84
C VAL A 76 -8.07 13.97 -1.57
N SER A 77 -9.02 13.23 -1.00
CA SER A 77 -10.34 13.03 -1.62
C SER A 77 -11.35 14.15 -1.32
N GLY A 78 -11.15 14.91 -0.25
CA GLY A 78 -12.10 15.94 0.16
C GLY A 78 -13.43 15.38 0.69
N ASN A 79 -14.45 16.23 0.72
CA ASN A 79 -15.81 15.86 1.12
C ASN A 79 -16.63 15.49 -0.12
N MET A 80 -16.73 14.19 -0.41
CA MET A 80 -17.42 13.68 -1.59
C MET A 80 -18.92 13.53 -1.37
N ALA A 81 -19.71 13.86 -2.38
CA ALA A 81 -21.14 13.62 -2.37
C ALA A 81 -21.44 12.11 -2.39
N LEU A 82 -22.27 11.65 -1.45
CA LEU A 82 -22.81 10.33 -1.45
C LEU A 82 -24.33 10.41 -1.52
N GLY A 83 -24.96 9.61 -2.38
CA GLY A 83 -26.41 9.53 -2.48
C GLY A 83 -27.04 8.94 -1.20
N ALA A 84 -28.33 9.20 -1.01
CA ALA A 84 -29.07 8.81 0.20
C ALA A 84 -29.23 7.28 0.39
N GLY A 85 -28.85 6.47 -0.58
CA GLY A 85 -28.92 5.01 -0.50
C GLY A 85 -27.78 4.35 -1.27
N THR A 86 -27.33 3.20 -0.75
CA THR A 86 -26.32 2.37 -1.39
C THR A 86 -26.96 1.04 -1.80
N SER A 87 -27.40 0.92 -3.03
CA SER A 87 -27.85 -0.34 -3.63
C SER A 87 -26.92 -0.73 -4.77
N ARG A 88 -26.68 -2.04 -4.93
CA ARG A 88 -25.91 -2.53 -6.06
C ARG A 88 -26.72 -2.32 -7.34
N ILE A 89 -26.17 -1.52 -8.26
CA ILE A 89 -26.80 -1.22 -9.55
C ILE A 89 -26.31 -2.16 -10.65
N TRP A 90 -25.08 -2.67 -10.57
CA TRP A 90 -24.52 -3.67 -11.49
C TRP A 90 -23.36 -4.43 -10.84
N SER A 91 -22.85 -5.44 -11.51
CA SER A 91 -21.60 -6.13 -11.23
C SER A 91 -20.94 -6.59 -12.52
N ALA A 92 -19.61 -6.59 -12.57
CA ALA A 92 -18.85 -7.04 -13.73
C ALA A 92 -17.74 -8.01 -13.29
N ASN A 93 -17.39 -8.94 -14.17
CA ASN A 93 -16.23 -9.79 -14.00
C ASN A 93 -14.99 -9.06 -14.50
N ILE A 94 -14.00 -8.83 -13.62
CA ILE A 94 -12.75 -8.14 -13.92
C ILE A 94 -11.60 -9.12 -14.25
N GLY A 95 -11.77 -10.43 -14.09
CA GLY A 95 -10.74 -11.43 -14.29
C GLY A 95 -10.54 -12.34 -13.08
N ALA A 96 -9.30 -12.63 -12.72
CA ALA A 96 -8.93 -13.53 -11.62
C ALA A 96 -9.21 -12.90 -10.25
N ALA A 97 -9.95 -13.63 -9.42
CA ALA A 97 -10.24 -13.23 -8.04
C ALA A 97 -9.03 -13.41 -7.12
N SER A 98 -9.14 -12.91 -5.89
CA SER A 98 -8.18 -13.19 -4.83
C SER A 98 -8.22 -14.66 -4.41
N ASP A 99 -7.05 -15.26 -4.24
CA ASP A 99 -6.87 -16.60 -3.67
C ASP A 99 -5.79 -16.57 -2.56
N ARG A 100 -5.29 -17.74 -2.15
CA ARG A 100 -4.25 -17.83 -1.09
C ARG A 100 -2.92 -17.21 -1.49
N ARG A 101 -2.58 -17.22 -2.78
CA ARG A 101 -1.29 -16.75 -3.32
C ARG A 101 -1.41 -15.39 -3.98
N HIS A 102 -2.56 -15.11 -4.59
CA HIS A 102 -2.81 -13.90 -5.37
C HIS A 102 -3.83 -13.02 -4.68
N ARG A 103 -3.54 -11.73 -4.61
CA ARG A 103 -4.45 -10.75 -4.02
C ARG A 103 -4.77 -9.64 -5.02
N VAL A 104 -6.02 -9.29 -5.11
CA VAL A 104 -6.44 -8.04 -5.74
C VAL A 104 -6.10 -6.92 -4.75
N THR A 105 -5.06 -6.16 -5.04
CA THR A 105 -4.55 -5.08 -4.19
C THR A 105 -4.80 -3.71 -4.79
N ALA A 106 -5.16 -3.66 -6.07
CA ALA A 106 -5.42 -2.44 -6.81
C ALA A 106 -6.84 -1.93 -6.53
N ASP A 107 -6.94 -0.66 -6.21
CA ASP A 107 -8.22 0.04 -6.23
C ASP A 107 -8.67 0.23 -7.68
N PRO A 108 -9.97 0.08 -8.02
CA PRO A 108 -10.47 0.45 -9.33
C PRO A 108 -10.38 1.96 -9.52
N ILE A 109 -10.18 2.40 -10.76
CA ILE A 109 -10.21 3.80 -11.13
C ILE A 109 -11.34 4.08 -12.11
N VAL A 110 -11.85 5.31 -12.09
CA VAL A 110 -12.92 5.77 -12.98
C VAL A 110 -12.43 7.00 -13.72
N ALA A 111 -12.37 6.92 -15.03
CA ALA A 111 -11.94 8.04 -15.86
C ALA A 111 -12.44 7.87 -17.30
N ALA A 112 -12.60 8.95 -18.03
CA ALA A 112 -13.04 8.96 -19.42
C ALA A 112 -14.34 8.17 -19.67
N GLY A 113 -15.24 8.13 -18.68
CA GLY A 113 -16.50 7.39 -18.76
C GLY A 113 -16.36 5.86 -18.65
N LEU A 114 -15.22 5.35 -18.24
CA LEU A 114 -14.93 3.92 -18.05
C LEU A 114 -14.47 3.63 -16.61
N VAL A 115 -14.67 2.38 -16.21
CA VAL A 115 -14.13 1.83 -14.95
C VAL A 115 -13.01 0.86 -15.33
N PHE A 116 -11.81 1.09 -14.80
CA PHE A 116 -10.66 0.23 -14.99
C PHE A 116 -10.35 -0.53 -13.71
N ALA A 117 -10.11 -1.81 -13.82
CA ALA A 117 -9.72 -2.67 -12.72
C ALA A 117 -8.54 -3.54 -13.09
N LEU A 118 -7.66 -3.79 -12.13
CA LEU A 118 -6.54 -4.72 -12.24
C LEU A 118 -6.85 -5.94 -11.38
N ASP A 119 -6.81 -7.12 -11.99
CA ASP A 119 -7.07 -8.37 -11.30
C ASP A 119 -5.85 -8.88 -10.51
N SER A 120 -5.99 -10.03 -9.85
CA SER A 120 -4.92 -10.63 -9.05
C SER A 120 -3.75 -11.20 -9.86
N GLN A 121 -3.90 -11.33 -11.19
CA GLN A 121 -2.91 -11.92 -12.10
C GLN A 121 -2.42 -10.92 -13.17
N SER A 122 -2.51 -9.62 -12.89
CA SER A 122 -2.04 -8.54 -13.76
C SER A 122 -2.82 -8.37 -15.07
N THR A 123 -4.11 -8.71 -15.07
CA THR A 123 -5.00 -8.37 -16.18
C THR A 123 -5.72 -7.06 -15.89
N VAL A 124 -5.63 -6.10 -16.80
CA VAL A 124 -6.41 -4.87 -16.76
C VAL A 124 -7.68 -5.04 -17.58
N THR A 125 -8.81 -4.71 -16.98
CA THR A 125 -10.12 -4.76 -17.65
C THR A 125 -10.78 -3.39 -17.60
N ALA A 126 -11.27 -2.90 -18.73
CA ALA A 126 -12.11 -1.72 -18.82
C ALA A 126 -13.58 -2.10 -19.01
N THR A 127 -14.45 -1.46 -18.24
CA THR A 127 -15.91 -1.67 -18.28
C THR A 127 -16.63 -0.32 -18.40
N THR A 128 -17.81 -0.34 -19.00
CA THR A 128 -18.71 0.81 -18.94
C THR A 128 -19.32 0.96 -17.54
N PRO A 129 -19.90 2.13 -17.18
CA PRO A 129 -20.65 2.30 -15.94
C PRO A 129 -21.90 1.39 -15.82
N GLY A 130 -22.30 0.71 -16.87
CA GLY A 130 -23.35 -0.33 -16.84
C GLY A 130 -22.81 -1.75 -16.69
N GLY A 131 -21.49 -1.92 -16.51
CA GLY A 131 -20.86 -3.23 -16.29
C GLY A 131 -20.49 -3.98 -17.59
N GLY A 132 -20.70 -3.39 -18.76
CA GLY A 132 -20.29 -3.98 -20.04
C GLY A 132 -18.77 -3.91 -20.22
N ARG A 133 -18.11 -5.05 -20.51
CA ARG A 133 -16.66 -5.08 -20.77
C ARG A 133 -16.36 -4.47 -22.15
N VAL A 134 -15.43 -3.50 -22.16
CA VAL A 134 -14.94 -2.84 -23.38
C VAL A 134 -13.72 -3.56 -23.91
N TRP A 135 -12.72 -3.77 -23.06
CA TRP A 135 -11.51 -4.53 -23.39
C TRP A 135 -10.90 -5.17 -22.14
N SER A 136 -9.97 -6.10 -22.36
CA SER A 136 -9.20 -6.75 -21.30
C SER A 136 -7.82 -7.13 -21.84
N VAL A 137 -6.75 -6.83 -21.09
CA VAL A 137 -5.35 -7.02 -21.50
C VAL A 137 -4.56 -7.67 -20.37
N ASP A 138 -3.93 -8.80 -20.68
CA ASP A 138 -2.96 -9.46 -19.78
C ASP A 138 -1.62 -8.73 -19.88
N LEU A 139 -1.13 -8.23 -18.75
CA LEU A 139 0.12 -7.46 -18.67
C LEU A 139 1.34 -8.32 -18.36
N ARG A 140 1.21 -9.64 -18.23
CA ARG A 140 2.37 -10.49 -18.00
C ARG A 140 3.41 -10.28 -19.09
N PRO A 141 4.71 -10.21 -18.73
CA PRO A 141 5.77 -10.17 -19.73
C PRO A 141 5.76 -11.42 -20.62
N ALA A 142 6.14 -11.25 -21.88
CA ALA A 142 6.25 -12.38 -22.81
C ALA A 142 7.28 -13.40 -22.27
N GLY A 143 6.91 -14.68 -22.29
CA GLY A 143 7.75 -15.76 -21.77
C GLY A 143 7.70 -15.98 -20.27
N GLU A 144 7.00 -15.13 -19.52
CA GLU A 144 6.82 -15.32 -18.08
C GLU A 144 5.73 -16.36 -17.80
N ASN A 145 6.12 -17.47 -17.19
CA ASN A 145 5.23 -18.57 -16.83
C ASN A 145 4.81 -18.55 -15.35
N ASP A 146 5.52 -17.82 -14.53
CA ASP A 146 5.19 -17.70 -13.12
C ASP A 146 3.95 -16.82 -12.93
N ARG A 147 2.86 -17.43 -12.50
CA ARG A 147 1.61 -16.75 -12.14
C ARG A 147 1.50 -16.46 -10.65
N SER A 148 2.55 -16.73 -9.88
CA SER A 148 2.54 -16.53 -8.43
C SER A 148 2.73 -15.07 -8.03
N VAL A 149 2.99 -14.19 -8.99
CA VAL A 149 3.25 -12.77 -8.75
C VAL A 149 1.96 -11.99 -8.79
N SER A 150 1.70 -11.23 -7.73
CA SER A 150 0.58 -10.30 -7.65
C SER A 150 1.03 -8.95 -7.10
N GLY A 151 0.20 -7.94 -7.26
CA GLY A 151 0.47 -6.57 -6.83
C GLY A 151 0.38 -5.59 -7.98
N GLY A 152 0.49 -4.31 -7.63
CA GLY A 152 0.36 -3.21 -8.56
C GLY A 152 -0.89 -2.38 -8.33
N GLY A 153 -1.18 -1.50 -9.26
CA GLY A 153 -2.33 -0.61 -9.25
C GLY A 153 -2.44 0.19 -10.52
N LEU A 154 -3.39 1.09 -10.55
CA LEU A 154 -3.76 1.86 -11.73
C LEU A 154 -3.75 3.37 -11.43
N ALA A 155 -3.40 4.15 -12.47
CA ALA A 155 -3.64 5.60 -12.53
C ALA A 155 -4.01 6.00 -13.97
N PHE A 156 -4.67 7.15 -14.12
CA PHE A 156 -5.09 7.66 -15.42
C PHE A 156 -4.73 9.13 -15.57
N GLU A 157 -4.20 9.49 -16.73
CA GLU A 157 -4.00 10.86 -17.19
C GLU A 157 -3.97 10.87 -18.72
N ASP A 158 -4.53 11.88 -19.34
CA ASP A 158 -4.44 12.16 -20.77
C ASP A 158 -4.76 10.96 -21.69
N ASN A 159 -5.92 10.33 -21.48
CA ASN A 159 -6.39 9.15 -22.22
C ASN A 159 -5.47 7.91 -22.13
N ARG A 160 -4.63 7.85 -21.10
CA ARG A 160 -3.76 6.71 -20.82
C ARG A 160 -4.04 6.13 -19.43
N VAL A 161 -4.06 4.81 -19.36
CA VAL A 161 -4.05 4.06 -18.11
C VAL A 161 -2.62 3.59 -17.87
N PHE A 162 -2.07 3.96 -16.73
CA PHE A 162 -0.78 3.50 -16.25
C PHE A 162 -0.99 2.38 -15.25
N ALA A 163 -0.45 1.22 -15.53
CA ALA A 163 -0.56 0.04 -14.68
C ALA A 163 0.82 -0.37 -14.18
N THR A 164 0.94 -0.58 -12.88
CA THR A 164 2.11 -1.22 -12.27
C THR A 164 1.82 -2.70 -12.07
N THR A 165 2.85 -3.53 -12.15
CA THR A 165 2.72 -4.98 -11.99
C THR A 165 3.71 -5.52 -10.97
N GLY A 166 3.37 -6.65 -10.35
CA GLY A 166 4.28 -7.39 -9.50
C GLY A 166 5.51 -7.94 -10.24
N TYR A 167 5.49 -7.94 -11.57
CA TYR A 167 6.65 -8.30 -12.41
C TYR A 167 7.69 -7.18 -12.55
N GLY A 168 7.48 -6.04 -11.88
CA GLY A 168 8.40 -4.90 -11.95
C GLY A 168 8.30 -4.09 -13.23
N GLU A 169 7.12 -4.07 -13.84
CA GLU A 169 6.85 -3.25 -15.02
C GLU A 169 5.83 -2.16 -14.72
N LEU A 170 6.09 -0.98 -15.26
CA LEU A 170 5.13 0.09 -15.47
C LEU A 170 4.70 0.06 -16.93
N VAL A 171 3.41 -0.07 -17.19
CA VAL A 171 2.84 -0.21 -18.54
C VAL A 171 1.85 0.91 -18.78
N ALA A 172 1.98 1.61 -19.90
CA ALA A 172 0.98 2.56 -20.37
C ALA A 172 0.09 1.93 -21.43
N LEU A 173 -1.21 2.06 -21.23
CA LEU A 173 -2.25 1.56 -22.12
C LEU A 173 -3.06 2.73 -22.67
N ASP A 174 -3.49 2.63 -23.92
CA ASP A 174 -4.55 3.50 -24.45
C ASP A 174 -5.86 3.16 -23.71
N ALA A 175 -6.49 4.15 -23.12
CA ALA A 175 -7.67 3.93 -22.29
C ALA A 175 -8.89 3.42 -23.05
N ARG A 176 -9.00 3.72 -24.35
CA ARG A 176 -10.15 3.36 -25.18
C ARG A 176 -10.04 1.96 -25.76
N THR A 177 -8.82 1.52 -26.08
CA THR A 177 -8.57 0.28 -26.81
C THR A 177 -7.86 -0.81 -26.00
N GLY A 178 -7.18 -0.43 -24.89
CA GLY A 178 -6.31 -1.31 -24.14
C GLY A 178 -4.96 -1.58 -24.82
N GLY A 179 -4.70 -0.93 -25.97
CA GLY A 179 -3.43 -1.09 -26.68
C GLY A 179 -2.24 -0.63 -25.82
N VAL A 180 -1.18 -1.43 -25.79
CA VAL A 180 0.05 -1.07 -25.05
C VAL A 180 0.79 0.01 -25.82
N ALA A 181 0.93 1.20 -25.24
CA ALA A 181 1.71 2.30 -25.81
C ALA A 181 3.21 2.11 -25.55
N TRP A 182 3.58 1.76 -24.31
CA TRP A 182 4.95 1.46 -23.92
C TRP A 182 5.01 0.63 -22.63
N ARG A 183 6.17 0.02 -22.37
CA ARG A 183 6.49 -0.70 -21.14
C ARG A 183 7.85 -0.21 -20.62
N GLN A 184 7.94 0.05 -19.33
CA GLN A 184 9.18 0.40 -18.65
C GLN A 184 9.44 -0.59 -17.50
N ARG A 185 10.59 -1.25 -17.52
CA ARG A 185 11.05 -2.09 -16.41
C ARG A 185 11.72 -1.24 -15.35
N VAL A 186 11.37 -1.49 -14.09
CA VAL A 186 11.97 -0.79 -12.94
C VAL A 186 12.89 -1.70 -12.10
N GLY A 187 13.11 -2.92 -12.56
CA GLY A 187 14.08 -3.84 -11.95
C GLY A 187 13.56 -4.64 -10.75
N ALA A 188 12.62 -4.13 -10.00
CA ALA A 188 12.04 -4.79 -8.83
C ALA A 188 10.51 -4.83 -8.91
N PRO A 189 9.84 -5.81 -8.27
CA PRO A 189 8.38 -5.84 -8.19
C PRO A 189 7.80 -4.54 -7.67
N ILE A 190 6.70 -4.08 -8.27
CA ILE A 190 5.98 -2.88 -7.81
C ILE A 190 4.74 -3.35 -7.05
N GLY A 191 4.66 -3.00 -5.77
CA GLY A 191 3.56 -3.43 -4.89
C GLY A 191 2.35 -2.49 -4.89
N GLY A 192 2.55 -1.22 -5.26
CA GLY A 192 1.55 -0.16 -5.15
C GLY A 192 1.09 0.43 -6.47
N ALA A 193 0.05 1.25 -6.42
CA ALA A 193 -0.41 1.99 -7.58
C ALA A 193 0.60 3.08 -7.98
N PRO A 194 0.72 3.40 -9.28
CA PRO A 194 1.45 4.56 -9.72
C PRO A 194 0.67 5.83 -9.35
N THR A 195 1.37 6.95 -9.29
CA THR A 195 0.75 8.28 -9.23
C THR A 195 1.18 9.06 -10.44
N VAL A 196 0.24 9.68 -11.13
CA VAL A 196 0.52 10.47 -12.32
C VAL A 196 0.14 11.92 -12.08
N ALA A 197 1.05 12.84 -12.46
CA ALA A 197 0.80 14.27 -12.35
C ALA A 197 1.65 15.02 -13.38
N ASN A 198 0.99 15.88 -14.16
CA ASN A 198 1.64 16.77 -15.13
C ASN A 198 2.56 16.04 -16.13
N GLY A 199 2.10 14.92 -16.65
CA GLY A 199 2.85 14.14 -17.64
C GLY A 199 4.01 13.32 -17.08
N VAL A 200 4.10 13.13 -15.76
CA VAL A 200 5.10 12.29 -15.10
C VAL A 200 4.42 11.25 -14.22
N VAL A 201 4.84 10.01 -14.36
CA VAL A 201 4.38 8.87 -13.57
C VAL A 201 5.42 8.53 -12.52
N TYR A 202 4.99 8.50 -11.27
CA TYR A 202 5.83 8.16 -10.13
C TYR A 202 5.47 6.77 -9.63
N VAL A 203 6.47 5.92 -9.45
CA VAL A 203 6.32 4.56 -8.94
C VAL A 203 7.38 4.26 -7.90
N MET A 204 7.09 3.26 -7.06
CA MET A 204 8.03 2.78 -6.06
C MET A 204 8.20 1.26 -6.20
N GLY A 205 9.44 0.82 -6.40
CA GLY A 205 9.82 -0.57 -6.37
C GLY A 205 9.90 -1.11 -4.93
N ARG A 206 9.85 -2.43 -4.80
CA ARG A 206 10.02 -3.09 -3.50
C ARG A 206 11.48 -3.10 -3.01
N ASP A 207 12.41 -2.70 -3.86
CA ASP A 207 13.83 -2.43 -3.59
C ASP A 207 14.08 -1.03 -3.01
N ALA A 208 13.03 -0.35 -2.56
CA ALA A 208 13.07 1.02 -2.08
C ALA A 208 13.57 2.06 -3.09
N GLN A 209 13.46 1.76 -4.41
CA GLN A 209 13.74 2.71 -5.46
C GLN A 209 12.47 3.45 -5.87
N GLY A 210 12.49 4.77 -5.77
CA GLY A 210 11.50 5.67 -6.33
C GLY A 210 11.89 6.09 -7.74
N TRP A 211 10.93 6.12 -8.65
CA TRP A 211 11.14 6.40 -10.08
C TRP A 211 10.22 7.50 -10.54
N ALA A 212 10.71 8.41 -11.36
CA ALA A 212 9.92 9.32 -12.17
C ALA A 212 10.09 8.96 -13.65
N VAL A 213 8.96 8.69 -14.32
CA VAL A 213 8.92 8.20 -15.68
C VAL A 213 8.03 9.12 -16.50
N ARG A 214 8.48 9.54 -17.68
CA ARG A 214 7.68 10.38 -18.56
C ARG A 214 6.46 9.62 -19.07
N ALA A 215 5.28 10.19 -18.88
CA ALA A 215 4.01 9.54 -19.21
C ALA A 215 3.85 9.28 -20.72
N ASN A 216 4.46 10.12 -21.56
CA ASN A 216 4.29 10.02 -23.03
C ASN A 216 5.03 8.82 -23.64
N ASP A 217 6.26 8.54 -23.23
CA ASP A 217 7.16 7.59 -23.88
C ASP A 217 7.82 6.55 -22.96
N GLY A 218 7.55 6.62 -21.66
CA GLY A 218 8.14 5.70 -20.68
C GLY A 218 9.59 5.97 -20.33
N LYS A 219 10.16 7.11 -20.76
CA LYS A 219 11.55 7.45 -20.46
C LYS A 219 11.72 7.79 -18.98
N VAL A 220 12.70 7.14 -18.33
CA VAL A 220 13.07 7.48 -16.96
C VAL A 220 13.68 8.87 -16.92
N LEU A 221 13.14 9.73 -16.07
CA LEU A 221 13.61 11.09 -15.85
C LEU A 221 14.65 11.14 -14.72
N TRP A 222 14.32 10.52 -13.61
CA TRP A 222 15.20 10.42 -12.45
C TRP A 222 14.79 9.25 -11.53
N GLN A 223 15.66 8.92 -10.60
CA GLN A 223 15.46 7.89 -9.59
C GLN A 223 15.96 8.38 -8.25
N VAL A 224 15.36 7.87 -7.17
CA VAL A 224 15.79 8.12 -5.80
C VAL A 224 15.81 6.81 -5.03
N SER A 225 16.81 6.64 -4.17
CA SER A 225 16.95 5.48 -3.31
C SER A 225 16.56 5.84 -1.88
N GLY A 226 15.72 5.04 -1.27
CA GLY A 226 15.43 5.10 0.16
C GLY A 226 16.12 3.97 0.92
N ASN A 227 15.81 3.88 2.21
CA ASN A 227 16.31 2.81 3.05
C ASN A 227 15.45 1.55 2.88
N ASP A 228 16.08 0.42 2.59
CA ASP A 228 15.43 -0.88 2.49
C ASP A 228 14.94 -1.35 3.86
N GLY A 229 13.66 -1.71 3.93
CA GLY A 229 13.08 -2.38 5.09
C GLY A 229 13.07 -3.90 4.90
N MET A 230 13.25 -4.64 6.00
CA MET A 230 13.24 -6.12 5.99
C MET A 230 11.89 -6.73 5.56
N ALA A 231 10.81 -5.96 5.52
CA ALA A 231 9.49 -6.42 5.11
C ALA A 231 8.73 -5.32 4.37
N GLY A 232 8.34 -5.58 3.13
CA GLY A 232 7.44 -4.75 2.35
C GLY A 232 6.01 -5.30 2.39
N VAL A 233 5.02 -4.41 2.53
CA VAL A 233 3.60 -4.77 2.40
C VAL A 233 3.16 -4.51 0.96
N MET A 234 2.54 -5.51 0.32
CA MET A 234 2.00 -5.35 -1.04
C MET A 234 0.79 -4.42 -1.06
N GLY A 235 0.69 -3.60 -2.10
CA GLY A 235 -0.51 -2.80 -2.37
C GLY A 235 -0.65 -1.50 -1.58
N VAL A 236 0.32 -1.09 -0.77
CA VAL A 236 0.21 0.05 0.14
C VAL A 236 1.08 1.26 -0.21
N SER A 237 2.08 1.11 -1.05
CA SER A 237 3.00 2.20 -1.37
C SER A 237 2.64 2.86 -2.69
N SER A 238 2.05 4.04 -2.60
CA SER A 238 1.87 4.93 -3.77
C SER A 238 2.51 6.25 -3.45
N PRO A 239 3.37 6.80 -4.31
CA PRO A 239 3.88 8.15 -4.14
C PRO A 239 2.75 9.17 -4.13
N ALA A 240 2.90 10.27 -3.39
CA ALA A 240 1.96 11.38 -3.43
C ALA A 240 2.64 12.62 -4.02
N VAL A 241 1.89 13.41 -4.81
CA VAL A 241 2.42 14.60 -5.47
C VAL A 241 1.60 15.82 -5.06
N ALA A 242 2.26 16.80 -4.46
CA ALA A 242 1.65 18.07 -4.07
C ALA A 242 2.55 19.24 -4.50
N GLY A 243 2.07 20.07 -5.40
CA GLY A 243 2.83 21.20 -5.95
C GLY A 243 4.14 20.75 -6.63
N SER A 244 5.28 21.20 -6.12
CA SER A 244 6.61 20.85 -6.61
C SER A 244 7.25 19.68 -5.87
N THR A 245 6.55 19.05 -4.94
CA THR A 245 7.08 17.97 -4.09
C THR A 245 6.43 16.63 -4.41
N VAL A 246 7.26 15.61 -4.50
CA VAL A 246 6.84 14.19 -4.55
C VAL A 246 7.24 13.53 -3.24
N VAL A 247 6.32 12.81 -2.61
CA VAL A 247 6.57 12.12 -1.35
C VAL A 247 6.55 10.61 -1.60
N PHE A 248 7.64 9.94 -1.29
CA PHE A 248 7.78 8.49 -1.36
C PHE A 248 7.65 7.87 0.04
N PRO A 249 6.67 6.95 0.24
CA PRO A 249 6.52 6.23 1.50
C PRO A 249 7.32 4.92 1.49
N TYR A 250 8.33 4.79 2.34
CA TYR A 250 9.17 3.60 2.45
C TYR A 250 8.64 2.59 3.49
N SER A 251 8.93 1.32 3.27
CA SER A 251 8.52 0.23 4.17
C SER A 251 9.10 0.33 5.58
N THR A 252 10.21 1.05 5.75
CA THR A 252 10.81 1.40 7.03
C THR A 252 9.95 2.34 7.88
N GLY A 253 8.92 2.98 7.26
CA GLY A 253 8.15 4.08 7.85
C GLY A 253 8.79 5.44 7.68
N GLU A 254 9.83 5.51 6.87
CA GLU A 254 10.38 6.76 6.37
C GLU A 254 9.48 7.31 5.27
N LEU A 255 9.33 8.62 5.27
CA LEU A 255 8.79 9.41 4.17
C LEU A 255 9.92 10.27 3.64
N MET A 256 10.12 10.26 2.35
CA MET A 256 11.08 11.13 1.68
C MET A 256 10.34 12.09 0.75
N GLY A 257 10.45 13.39 1.02
CA GLY A 257 10.02 14.44 0.11
C GLY A 257 11.14 14.80 -0.84
N VAL A 258 10.87 14.76 -2.13
CA VAL A 258 11.83 15.11 -3.19
C VAL A 258 11.26 16.17 -4.12
N GLU A 259 12.14 16.90 -4.76
CA GLU A 259 11.78 17.85 -5.80
C GLU A 259 11.25 17.11 -7.04
N ARG A 260 10.11 17.57 -7.55
CA ARG A 260 9.43 16.93 -8.68
C ARG A 260 10.27 16.92 -9.96
N ASP A 261 11.02 17.98 -10.25
CA ASP A 261 11.67 18.16 -11.54
C ASP A 261 13.02 17.43 -11.63
N GLY A 262 13.68 17.17 -10.50
CA GLY A 262 15.03 16.57 -10.50
C GLY A 262 15.24 15.43 -9.51
N GLY A 263 14.26 15.13 -8.65
CA GLY A 263 14.39 14.09 -7.63
C GLY A 263 15.32 14.44 -6.47
N GLY A 264 15.75 15.71 -6.37
CA GLY A 264 16.59 16.17 -5.26
C GLY A 264 15.84 16.04 -3.93
N GLN A 265 16.48 15.43 -2.93
CA GLN A 265 15.86 15.27 -1.60
C GLN A 265 15.70 16.64 -0.94
N LEU A 266 14.46 16.94 -0.52
CA LEU A 266 14.09 18.15 0.21
C LEU A 266 14.07 17.90 1.72
N TRP A 267 13.50 16.77 2.13
CA TRP A 267 13.37 16.38 3.53
C TRP A 267 13.14 14.88 3.67
N SER A 268 13.37 14.36 4.86
CA SER A 268 12.87 13.04 5.26
C SER A 268 12.22 13.12 6.64
N ALA A 269 11.25 12.25 6.89
CA ALA A 269 10.57 12.15 8.17
C ALA A 269 10.26 10.67 8.47
N ASN A 270 10.34 10.28 9.73
CA ASN A 270 9.97 8.94 10.16
C ASN A 270 8.63 8.98 10.92
N VAL A 271 7.59 8.36 10.34
CA VAL A 271 6.24 8.28 10.92
C VAL A 271 6.03 7.00 11.73
N ALA A 272 6.99 6.08 11.71
CA ALA A 272 6.97 4.91 12.55
C ALA A 272 7.40 5.33 13.96
N GLY A 273 6.48 5.32 14.90
CA GLY A 273 6.83 5.41 16.32
C GLY A 273 7.82 4.31 16.71
N THR A 274 8.64 4.56 17.72
CA THR A 274 9.52 3.54 18.32
C THR A 274 8.66 2.40 18.86
N ARG A 275 8.52 1.32 18.11
CA ARG A 275 7.96 0.06 18.60
C ARG A 275 9.10 -0.91 18.84
N LEU A 276 9.28 -1.28 20.09
CA LEU A 276 10.03 -2.45 20.51
C LEU A 276 9.25 -3.70 20.04
N GLY A 277 9.50 -4.15 18.79
CA GLY A 277 8.85 -5.34 18.28
C GLY A 277 9.13 -5.60 16.80
N ARG A 278 9.47 -6.84 16.47
CA ARG A 278 9.92 -7.27 15.12
C ARG A 278 8.84 -7.30 14.04
N TYR A 279 7.57 -7.09 14.39
CA TYR A 279 6.44 -7.18 13.46
C TYR A 279 5.45 -6.04 13.73
N ALA A 280 5.59 -4.93 13.05
CA ALA A 280 4.59 -3.87 13.06
C ALA A 280 4.00 -3.69 11.65
N ALA A 281 2.72 -4.02 11.51
CA ALA A 281 1.94 -3.51 10.38
C ALA A 281 1.90 -1.98 10.48
N ARG A 282 2.20 -1.28 9.40
CA ARG A 282 2.30 0.19 9.39
C ARG A 282 1.10 0.80 8.68
N PRO A 283 0.53 1.85 9.22
CA PRO A 283 -0.62 2.49 8.63
C PRO A 283 -0.27 3.16 7.29
N LEU A 284 -1.27 3.20 6.41
CA LEU A 284 -1.25 4.00 5.21
C LEU A 284 -1.15 5.48 5.59
N LEU A 285 -0.20 6.20 5.00
CA LEU A 285 -0.14 7.64 5.15
C LEU A 285 -1.04 8.31 4.13
N VAL A 286 -1.93 9.15 4.60
CA VAL A 286 -2.70 10.11 3.81
C VAL A 286 -2.13 11.48 4.12
N LEU A 287 -1.63 12.17 3.10
CA LEU A 287 -1.21 13.57 3.21
C LEU A 287 -2.46 14.42 3.07
N GLY A 288 -2.88 15.03 4.16
CA GLY A 288 -3.97 16.01 4.21
C GLY A 288 -3.46 17.43 4.06
#